data_19bbbaa23f20fa305c7b6262656d4964
#
_entry.id   19bbbaa23f20fa305c7b6262656d4964
#
_cell.length_a   1.000
_cell.length_b   1.000
_cell.length_c   1.000
_cell.angle_alpha   90.00
_cell.angle_beta   90.00
_cell.angle_gamma   90.00
#
_symmetry.space_group_name_H-M   'P 1'
#
loop_
_entity.id
_entity.type
_entity.pdbx_description
1 polymer ?
#
loop_
_entity_poly.entity_id
_entity_poly.type
_entity_poly.pdbx_seq_one_letter_code
_entity_poly.pdbx_strand_id
1 'polypeptide(L)'
;GGMSSRLFQEVREKRGLCYSVFSYGSAYEDGGQLGVYAATSPEHSPDLLNVTSDVMMSVAGNVTEAEIARAKAQLKASLVMSLESASSRADQIARQFLAFGMVPSIATLTAKIDAVTAVQVRDLAQRLFKAQVPAMSAVGNLDGMSSYEMIQKHFA
;
A
#
# COMPACT_ATOMS: atom_id res chain seq x y z
N GLY A 1 1.51 4.28 -3.22
CA GLY A 1 1.13 5.59 -2.73
C GLY A 1 1.84 6.70 -3.47
N GLY A 2 1.27 7.90 -3.45
CA GLY A 2 1.91 9.06 -4.04
C GLY A 2 3.02 9.64 -3.17
N MET A 3 3.73 10.66 -3.69
CA MET A 3 4.83 11.35 -2.98
C MET A 3 4.42 11.95 -1.62
N SER A 4 3.14 12.20 -1.39
CA SER A 4 2.60 12.68 -0.12
C SER A 4 2.23 11.57 0.88
N SER A 5 2.47 10.29 0.55
CA SER A 5 2.22 9.18 1.47
C SER A 5 3.23 9.16 2.61
N ARG A 6 2.83 8.66 3.79
CA ARG A 6 3.74 8.49 4.93
C ARG A 6 4.98 7.68 4.54
N LEU A 7 4.78 6.58 3.83
CA LEU A 7 5.88 5.70 3.41
C LEU A 7 6.91 6.46 2.59
N PHE A 8 6.48 7.21 1.58
CA PHE A 8 7.39 7.99 0.74
C PHE A 8 8.09 9.10 1.54
N GLN A 9 7.34 9.85 2.36
CA GLN A 9 7.87 10.94 3.16
C GLN A 9 8.87 10.46 4.22
N GLU A 10 8.54 9.41 4.96
CA GLU A 10 9.39 8.95 6.07
C GLU A 10 10.63 8.19 5.60
N VAL A 11 10.49 7.38 4.55
CA VAL A 11 11.57 6.50 4.09
C VAL A 11 12.48 7.19 3.10
N ARG A 12 11.90 7.88 2.11
CA ARG A 12 12.66 8.48 1.02
C ARG A 12 13.03 9.94 1.27
N GLU A 13 12.03 10.82 1.52
CA GLU A 13 12.27 12.26 1.56
C GLU A 13 13.04 12.69 2.82
N LYS A 14 12.62 12.21 3.99
CA LYS A 14 13.23 12.65 5.26
C LYS A 14 14.54 11.93 5.57
N ARG A 15 14.67 10.67 5.18
CA ARG A 15 15.82 9.83 5.57
C ARG A 15 16.71 9.39 4.43
N GLY A 16 16.27 9.55 3.18
CA GLY A 16 17.07 9.16 2.01
C GLY A 16 17.40 7.67 1.95
N LEU A 17 16.61 6.80 2.59
CA LEU A 17 16.94 5.38 2.74
C LEU A 17 16.74 4.57 1.46
N CYS A 18 16.01 5.09 0.48
CA CYS A 18 15.77 4.37 -0.77
C CYS A 18 15.49 5.31 -1.94
N TYR A 19 15.79 4.83 -3.13
CA TYR A 19 15.40 5.52 -4.36
C TYR A 19 13.92 5.32 -4.70
N SER A 20 13.41 4.12 -4.48
CA SER A 20 12.04 3.75 -4.80
C SER A 20 11.38 3.04 -3.63
N VAL A 21 10.18 3.48 -3.27
CA VAL A 21 9.33 2.82 -2.27
C VAL A 21 7.87 3.01 -2.64
N PHE A 22 7.10 1.92 -2.60
CA PHE A 22 5.66 1.97 -2.80
C PHE A 22 4.96 0.78 -2.13
N SER A 23 3.69 0.97 -1.81
CA SER A 23 2.82 -0.11 -1.37
C SER A 23 1.90 -0.55 -2.51
N TYR A 24 1.56 -1.82 -2.53
CA TYR A 24 0.63 -2.40 -3.48
C TYR A 24 -0.34 -3.34 -2.78
N GLY A 25 -1.52 -3.49 -3.36
CA GLY A 25 -2.53 -4.46 -2.92
C GLY A 25 -3.00 -5.29 -4.09
N SER A 26 -3.10 -6.59 -3.88
CA SER A 26 -3.70 -7.54 -4.83
C SER A 26 -4.85 -8.26 -4.14
N ALA A 27 -5.98 -8.37 -4.83
CA ALA A 27 -7.14 -9.10 -4.36
C ALA A 27 -7.42 -10.25 -5.32
N TYR A 28 -7.68 -11.42 -4.75
CA TYR A 28 -8.05 -12.64 -5.45
C TYR A 28 -9.39 -13.12 -4.91
N GLU A 29 -9.98 -14.15 -5.51
CA GLU A 29 -11.28 -14.69 -5.10
C GLU A 29 -11.26 -15.23 -3.67
N ASP A 30 -10.18 -15.92 -3.30
CA ASP A 30 -9.99 -16.62 -2.04
C ASP A 30 -9.02 -15.93 -1.07
N GLY A 31 -8.47 -14.78 -1.44
CA GLY A 31 -7.50 -14.11 -0.59
C GLY A 31 -7.02 -12.76 -1.13
N GLY A 32 -5.98 -12.23 -0.49
CA GLY A 32 -5.36 -10.99 -0.92
C GLY A 32 -3.99 -10.80 -0.33
N GLN A 33 -3.25 -9.86 -0.90
CA GLN A 33 -1.92 -9.49 -0.46
C GLN A 33 -1.81 -7.98 -0.38
N LEU A 34 -1.27 -7.49 0.75
CA LEU A 34 -0.75 -6.13 0.86
C LEU A 34 0.76 -6.22 1.00
N GLY A 35 1.49 -5.51 0.16
CA GLY A 35 2.93 -5.52 0.18
C GLY A 35 3.54 -4.13 0.08
N VAL A 36 4.80 -4.04 0.49
CA VAL A 36 5.66 -2.88 0.28
C VAL A 36 6.89 -3.34 -0.50
N TYR A 37 7.20 -2.62 -1.54
CA TYR A 37 8.45 -2.76 -2.28
C TYR A 37 9.34 -1.56 -2.00
N ALA A 38 10.64 -1.80 -1.82
CA ALA A 38 11.64 -0.75 -1.76
C ALA A 38 12.94 -1.22 -2.43
N ALA A 39 13.64 -0.28 -3.08
CA ALA A 39 14.97 -0.49 -3.64
C ALA A 39 15.95 0.45 -2.93
N THR A 40 16.97 -0.13 -2.32
CA THR A 40 17.96 0.56 -1.49
C THR A 40 19.37 0.04 -1.72
N SER A 41 20.35 0.72 -1.17
CA SER A 41 21.71 0.23 -1.08
C SER A 41 21.89 -0.65 0.18
N PRO A 42 22.89 -1.56 0.21
CA PRO A 42 23.08 -2.49 1.32
C PRO A 42 23.20 -1.79 2.69
N GLU A 43 23.93 -0.67 2.76
CA GLU A 43 24.16 0.08 3.98
C GLU A 43 22.88 0.67 4.61
N HIS A 44 21.86 0.92 3.81
CA HIS A 44 20.58 1.49 4.28
C HIS A 44 19.52 0.42 4.56
N SER A 45 19.79 -0.84 4.24
CA SER A 45 18.79 -1.91 4.36
C SER A 45 18.26 -2.12 5.78
N PRO A 46 19.06 -2.06 6.87
CA PRO A 46 18.54 -2.21 8.23
C PRO A 46 17.57 -1.10 8.60
N ASP A 47 17.96 0.16 8.35
CA ASP A 47 17.13 1.31 8.67
C ASP A 47 15.86 1.36 7.81
N LEU A 48 15.99 1.01 6.53
CA LEU A 48 14.84 0.91 5.62
C LEU A 48 13.77 -0.05 6.17
N LEU A 49 14.17 -1.24 6.58
CA LEU A 49 13.25 -2.26 7.09
C LEU A 49 12.58 -1.79 8.38
N ASN A 50 13.34 -1.26 9.34
CA ASN A 50 12.82 -0.76 10.59
C ASN A 50 11.83 0.39 10.37
N VAL A 51 12.22 1.43 9.61
CA VAL A 51 11.37 2.60 9.35
C VAL A 51 10.12 2.21 8.57
N THR A 52 10.24 1.31 7.59
CA THR A 52 9.08 0.82 6.83
C THR A 52 8.09 0.11 7.74
N SER A 53 8.56 -0.76 8.62
CA SER A 53 7.73 -1.47 9.60
C SER A 53 7.02 -0.51 10.55
N ASP A 54 7.74 0.48 11.08
CA ASP A 54 7.18 1.51 11.97
C ASP A 54 6.11 2.34 11.25
N VAL A 55 6.34 2.72 9.99
CA VAL A 55 5.34 3.44 9.18
C VAL A 55 4.09 2.60 8.97
N MET A 56 4.23 1.31 8.65
CA MET A 56 3.08 0.41 8.50
C MET A 56 2.29 0.32 9.82
N MET A 57 2.96 0.09 10.93
CA MET A 57 2.32 0.02 12.25
C MET A 57 1.67 1.34 12.66
N SER A 58 2.25 2.49 12.28
CA SER A 58 1.67 3.80 12.54
C SER A 58 0.29 4.00 11.90
N VAL A 59 0.04 3.37 10.73
CA VAL A 59 -1.27 3.39 10.07
C VAL A 59 -2.32 2.64 10.89
N ALA A 60 -1.94 1.52 11.51
CA ALA A 60 -2.82 0.77 12.41
C ALA A 60 -3.17 1.55 13.70
N GLY A 61 -2.32 2.49 14.12
CA GLY A 61 -2.55 3.33 15.29
C GLY A 61 -3.35 4.60 14.99
N ASN A 62 -2.99 5.29 13.93
CA ASN A 62 -3.56 6.60 13.62
C ASN A 62 -3.60 6.87 12.10
N VAL A 63 -4.80 7.11 11.58
CA VAL A 63 -5.05 7.60 10.22
C VAL A 63 -5.85 8.89 10.31
N THR A 64 -5.35 9.96 9.71
CA THR A 64 -6.01 11.27 9.76
C THR A 64 -7.03 11.43 8.65
N GLU A 65 -8.08 12.23 8.90
CA GLU A 65 -9.08 12.55 7.88
C GLU A 65 -8.45 13.26 6.65
N ALA A 66 -7.41 14.06 6.86
CA ALA A 66 -6.68 14.72 5.78
C ALA A 66 -5.97 13.70 4.86
N GLU A 67 -5.42 12.62 5.40
CA GLU A 67 -4.81 11.55 4.61
C GLU A 67 -5.87 10.77 3.82
N ILE A 68 -7.01 10.49 4.45
CA ILE A 68 -8.14 9.83 3.77
C ILE A 68 -8.66 10.72 2.63
N ALA A 69 -8.86 12.01 2.87
CA ALA A 69 -9.32 12.93 1.83
C ALA A 69 -8.36 12.99 0.63
N ARG A 70 -7.04 13.06 0.88
CA ARG A 70 -6.03 13.02 -0.19
C ARG A 70 -6.06 11.70 -0.95
N ALA A 71 -6.12 10.58 -0.25
CA ALA A 71 -6.15 9.25 -0.87
C ALA A 71 -7.40 9.08 -1.75
N LYS A 72 -8.57 9.49 -1.27
CA LYS A 72 -9.82 9.49 -2.06
C LYS A 72 -9.71 10.36 -3.31
N ALA A 73 -9.21 11.58 -3.18
CA ALA A 73 -9.02 12.47 -4.33
C ALA A 73 -8.09 11.86 -5.38
N GLN A 74 -6.96 11.28 -4.94
CA GLN A 74 -6.00 10.63 -5.81
C GLN A 74 -6.60 9.40 -6.51
N LEU A 75 -7.32 8.55 -5.78
CA LEU A 75 -7.97 7.36 -6.35
C LEU A 75 -9.02 7.73 -7.37
N LYS A 76 -9.86 8.73 -7.09
CA LYS A 76 -10.88 9.22 -8.04
C LYS A 76 -10.24 9.83 -9.30
N ALA A 77 -9.19 10.63 -9.14
CA ALA A 77 -8.46 11.19 -10.27
C ALA A 77 -7.84 10.07 -11.14
N SER A 78 -7.17 9.09 -10.52
CA SER A 78 -6.59 7.95 -11.25
C SER A 78 -7.65 7.12 -11.96
N LEU A 79 -8.81 6.91 -11.34
CA LEU A 79 -9.94 6.21 -11.96
C LEU A 79 -10.40 6.93 -13.22
N VAL A 80 -10.61 8.23 -13.18
CA VAL A 80 -11.05 9.02 -14.34
C VAL A 80 -9.99 9.02 -15.43
N MET A 81 -8.71 9.27 -15.08
CA MET A 81 -7.60 9.27 -16.05
C MET A 81 -7.43 7.92 -16.75
N SER A 82 -7.67 6.81 -16.04
CA SER A 82 -7.58 5.46 -16.64
C SER A 82 -8.59 5.23 -17.77
N LEU A 83 -9.67 6.01 -17.82
CA LEU A 83 -10.71 5.88 -18.85
C LEU A 83 -10.32 6.50 -20.21
N GLU A 84 -9.30 7.35 -20.24
CA GLU A 84 -8.80 7.99 -21.46
C GLU A 84 -8.06 6.99 -22.36
N SER A 85 -7.53 5.91 -21.78
CA SER A 85 -6.86 4.84 -22.54
C SER A 85 -7.84 3.72 -22.88
N ALA A 86 -8.05 3.47 -24.16
CA ALA A 86 -8.92 2.38 -24.63
C ALA A 86 -8.46 1.00 -24.12
N SER A 87 -7.14 0.74 -24.10
CA SER A 87 -6.58 -0.51 -23.60
C SER A 87 -6.79 -0.66 -22.09
N SER A 88 -6.53 0.40 -21.30
CA SER A 88 -6.77 0.39 -19.85
C SER A 88 -8.24 0.17 -19.52
N ARG A 89 -9.14 0.79 -20.31
CA ARG A 89 -10.57 0.60 -20.16
C ARG A 89 -11.02 -0.82 -20.50
N ALA A 90 -10.49 -1.42 -21.56
CA ALA A 90 -10.79 -2.80 -21.92
C ALA A 90 -10.33 -3.79 -20.86
N ASP A 91 -9.10 -3.63 -20.35
CA ASP A 91 -8.56 -4.45 -19.26
C ASP A 91 -9.39 -4.30 -17.97
N GLN A 92 -9.77 -3.07 -17.61
CA GLN A 92 -10.62 -2.81 -16.45
C GLN A 92 -12.00 -3.49 -16.57
N ILE A 93 -12.65 -3.38 -17.74
CA ILE A 93 -13.94 -4.03 -17.99
C ILE A 93 -13.81 -5.53 -17.86
N ALA A 94 -12.79 -6.13 -18.50
CA ALA A 94 -12.56 -7.57 -18.46
C ALA A 94 -12.34 -8.06 -17.01
N ARG A 95 -11.46 -7.40 -16.24
CA ARG A 95 -11.19 -7.75 -14.84
C ARG A 95 -12.43 -7.61 -13.96
N GLN A 96 -13.19 -6.54 -14.13
CA GLN A 96 -14.41 -6.32 -13.33
C GLN A 96 -15.47 -7.35 -13.66
N PHE A 97 -15.65 -7.68 -14.94
CA PHE A 97 -16.61 -8.69 -15.34
C PHE A 97 -16.23 -10.09 -14.83
N LEU A 98 -14.95 -10.46 -14.93
CA LEU A 98 -14.45 -11.73 -14.39
C LEU A 98 -14.59 -11.83 -12.88
N ALA A 99 -14.34 -10.73 -12.16
CA ALA A 99 -14.36 -10.73 -10.69
C ALA A 99 -15.79 -10.62 -10.11
N PHE A 100 -16.68 -9.88 -10.76
CA PHE A 100 -17.99 -9.51 -10.20
C PHE A 100 -19.19 -9.96 -11.04
N GLY A 101 -18.97 -10.56 -12.22
CA GLY A 101 -20.05 -10.88 -13.18
C GLY A 101 -20.70 -9.64 -13.83
N MET A 102 -20.22 -8.43 -13.49
CA MET A 102 -20.76 -7.15 -13.97
C MET A 102 -19.68 -6.08 -14.01
N VAL A 103 -19.94 -5.02 -14.77
CA VAL A 103 -19.07 -3.84 -14.81
C VAL A 103 -19.73 -2.70 -14.02
N PRO A 104 -19.22 -2.36 -12.83
CA PRO A 104 -19.76 -1.26 -12.04
C PRO A 104 -19.60 0.08 -12.77
N SER A 105 -20.60 0.96 -12.63
CA SER A 105 -20.50 2.32 -13.17
C SER A 105 -19.43 3.13 -12.43
N ILE A 106 -18.89 4.16 -13.08
CA ILE A 106 -17.94 5.09 -12.44
C ILE A 106 -18.57 5.75 -11.21
N ALA A 107 -19.86 6.11 -11.29
CA ALA A 107 -20.60 6.66 -10.16
C ALA A 107 -20.63 5.68 -8.96
N THR A 108 -20.85 4.40 -9.23
CA THR A 108 -20.83 3.34 -8.19
C THR A 108 -19.44 3.22 -7.56
N LEU A 109 -18.37 3.23 -8.36
CA LEU A 109 -17.01 3.13 -7.86
C LEU A 109 -16.62 4.37 -7.03
N THR A 110 -16.97 5.56 -7.53
CA THR A 110 -16.73 6.82 -6.81
C THR A 110 -17.47 6.85 -5.47
N ALA A 111 -18.74 6.43 -5.44
CA ALA A 111 -19.51 6.36 -4.20
C ALA A 111 -18.88 5.39 -3.18
N LYS A 112 -18.36 4.24 -3.63
CA LYS A 112 -17.63 3.30 -2.77
C LYS A 112 -16.36 3.92 -2.20
N ILE A 113 -15.59 4.67 -3.00
CA ILE A 113 -14.39 5.39 -2.53
C ILE A 113 -14.79 6.45 -1.50
N ASP A 114 -15.85 7.23 -1.75
CA ASP A 114 -16.31 8.28 -0.86
C ASP A 114 -16.85 7.73 0.48
N ALA A 115 -17.39 6.54 0.49
CA ALA A 115 -17.91 5.89 1.69
C ALA A 115 -16.80 5.37 2.65
N VAL A 116 -15.55 5.23 2.21
CA VAL A 116 -14.45 4.78 3.08
C VAL A 116 -14.17 5.78 4.19
N THR A 117 -14.01 5.31 5.42
CA THR A 117 -13.71 6.15 6.61
C THR A 117 -12.32 5.87 7.17
N ALA A 118 -11.76 6.81 7.93
CA ALA A 118 -10.48 6.62 8.62
C ALA A 118 -10.55 5.43 9.60
N VAL A 119 -11.70 5.22 10.24
CA VAL A 119 -11.93 4.08 11.15
C VAL A 119 -11.78 2.77 10.40
N GLN A 120 -12.44 2.61 9.25
CA GLN A 120 -12.36 1.39 8.44
C GLN A 120 -10.93 1.10 7.97
N VAL A 121 -10.19 2.13 7.56
CA VAL A 121 -8.79 1.96 7.14
C VAL A 121 -7.90 1.54 8.30
N ARG A 122 -8.05 2.17 9.46
CA ARG A 122 -7.32 1.79 10.68
C ARG A 122 -7.63 0.37 11.11
N ASP A 123 -8.91 -0.01 11.16
CA ASP A 123 -9.35 -1.34 11.59
C ASP A 123 -8.83 -2.43 10.62
N LEU A 124 -8.82 -2.15 9.32
CA LEU A 124 -8.21 -3.04 8.32
C LEU A 124 -6.70 -3.17 8.55
N ALA A 125 -6.00 -2.05 8.76
CA ALA A 125 -4.57 -2.05 9.03
C ALA A 125 -4.22 -2.84 10.30
N GLN A 126 -5.01 -2.71 11.37
CA GLN A 126 -4.85 -3.50 12.59
C GLN A 126 -4.99 -5.00 12.33
N ARG A 127 -6.00 -5.41 11.57
CA ARG A 127 -6.19 -6.83 11.21
C ARG A 127 -5.06 -7.38 10.36
N LEU A 128 -4.54 -6.60 9.41
CA LEU A 128 -3.48 -7.03 8.52
C LEU A 128 -2.11 -7.07 9.22
N PHE A 129 -1.81 -6.08 10.05
CA PHE A 129 -0.46 -5.92 10.59
C PHE A 129 -0.27 -6.57 11.97
N LYS A 130 -1.32 -6.69 12.79
CA LYS A 130 -1.23 -7.30 14.13
C LYS A 130 -1.64 -8.77 14.17
N ALA A 131 -2.37 -9.26 13.19
CA ALA A 131 -2.87 -10.64 13.18
C ALA A 131 -2.09 -11.57 12.25
N GLN A 132 -1.16 -11.03 11.47
CA GLN A 132 -0.45 -11.78 10.44
C GLN A 132 1.06 -11.65 10.61
N VAL A 133 1.76 -12.74 10.40
CA VAL A 133 3.22 -12.75 10.30
C VAL A 133 3.59 -12.27 8.89
N PRO A 134 4.37 -11.18 8.74
CA PRO A 134 4.75 -10.70 7.41
C PRO A 134 5.67 -11.71 6.72
N ALA A 135 5.53 -11.86 5.41
CA ALA A 135 6.53 -12.51 4.58
C ALA A 135 7.52 -11.47 4.06
N MET A 136 8.77 -11.84 3.94
CA MET A 136 9.83 -10.97 3.42
C MET A 136 10.62 -11.68 2.32
N SER A 137 10.97 -10.96 1.28
CA SER A 137 11.89 -11.39 0.23
C SER A 137 12.87 -10.26 -0.06
N ALA A 138 14.14 -10.58 -0.17
CA ALA A 138 15.19 -9.62 -0.51
C ALA A 138 16.15 -10.24 -1.53
N VAL A 139 16.62 -9.41 -2.48
CA VAL A 139 17.54 -9.81 -3.53
C VAL A 139 18.64 -8.77 -3.66
N GLY A 140 19.90 -9.20 -3.65
CA GLY A 140 21.08 -8.36 -3.76
C GLY A 140 22.15 -8.69 -2.74
N ASN A 141 23.02 -7.72 -2.43
CA ASN A 141 23.92 -7.86 -1.30
C ASN A 141 23.13 -7.64 0.00
N LEU A 142 23.04 -8.67 0.82
CA LEU A 142 22.26 -8.68 2.07
C LEU A 142 23.14 -8.52 3.33
N ASP A 143 24.42 -8.19 3.16
CA ASP A 143 25.34 -7.97 4.27
C ASP A 143 24.81 -6.84 5.19
N GLY A 144 24.70 -7.14 6.48
CA GLY A 144 24.19 -6.20 7.48
C GLY A 144 22.68 -5.99 7.49
N MET A 145 21.91 -6.64 6.62
CA MET A 145 20.44 -6.57 6.65
C MET A 145 19.89 -7.10 7.99
N SER A 146 18.87 -6.44 8.52
CA SER A 146 18.16 -6.92 9.71
C SER A 146 17.59 -8.32 9.50
N SER A 147 17.73 -9.18 10.52
CA SER A 147 17.16 -10.54 10.43
C SER A 147 15.64 -10.49 10.37
N TYR A 148 15.07 -11.53 9.78
CA TYR A 148 13.61 -11.65 9.68
C TYR A 148 12.93 -11.63 11.06
N GLU A 149 13.54 -12.25 12.08
CA GLU A 149 13.03 -12.26 13.46
C GLU A 149 12.98 -10.84 14.07
N MET A 150 13.93 -9.98 13.72
CA MET A 150 13.90 -8.57 14.15
C MET A 150 12.71 -7.83 13.51
N ILE A 151 12.46 -8.06 12.24
CA ILE A 151 11.34 -7.44 11.53
C ILE A 151 10.00 -7.95 12.07
N GLN A 152 9.87 -9.25 12.36
CA GLN A 152 8.66 -9.80 12.95
C GLN A 152 8.24 -9.14 14.26
N LYS A 153 9.21 -8.70 15.09
CA LYS A 153 8.93 -8.03 16.37
C LYS A 153 8.15 -6.72 16.23
N HIS A 154 8.24 -6.04 15.07
CA HIS A 154 7.43 -4.85 14.83
C HIS A 154 5.94 -5.16 14.65
N PHE A 155 5.59 -6.40 14.30
CA PHE A 155 4.24 -6.85 14.01
C PHE A 155 3.64 -7.77 15.09
N ALA A 156 4.35 -7.97 16.20
CA ALA A 156 3.94 -8.80 17.33
C ALA A 156 2.97 -8.09 18.31
#